data_b18510905f86e1818aa997d546340df8
#
_entry.id   b18510905f86e1818aa997d546340df8
#
_cell.length_a   1.000
_cell.length_b   1.000
_cell.length_c   1.000
_cell.angle_alpha   90.00
_cell.angle_beta   90.00
_cell.angle_gamma   90.00
#
_symmetry.space_group_name_H-M   'P 1'
#
loop_
_entity.id
_entity.type
_entity.pdbx_description
1 polymer ?
#
loop_
_entity_poly.entity_id
_entity_poly.type
_entity_poly.pdbx_seq_one_letter_code
_entity_poly.pdbx_strand_id
1 'polypeptide(L)'
;MKFFKKASTSSPPPIEINEEIPKKNLFQPIKQLFHFNRLEMKILWWIFLASMFWSVYFISPLSKPKAIYVYGNRQVEVETIREQAGIKKGKTIWGILSEHETIQQRLTKRNPKIKDASVNLTGLNTIQLTILENPAIGYYFEDGKYKELLVDAQTNQTEEPVNKEGYPELVNFDEESRNQLANQLEKTSPSVISMIRQIQYVDPEKKPLKLQIRMRDGMKVIGTLKDIGEKLNYYPSIYNELQMKSGTIDMEVGIFYTPDINAQ
;
A
#
# COMPACT_ATOMS: atom_id res chain seq x y z
N MET A 1 3.55 90.81 -83.44
CA MET A 1 4.63 91.33 -82.61
C MET A 1 4.24 91.05 -81.16
N LYS A 2 4.70 90.00 -80.53
CA LYS A 2 4.44 89.68 -79.15
C LYS A 2 5.69 89.01 -78.60
N PHE A 3 6.26 89.67 -77.55
CA PHE A 3 7.45 89.26 -76.87
C PHE A 3 7.26 88.03 -75.98
N PHE A 4 8.06 87.01 -76.15
CA PHE A 4 8.17 85.90 -75.20
C PHE A 4 9.10 86.28 -74.09
N LYS A 5 8.55 86.29 -72.88
CA LYS A 5 9.30 86.52 -71.61
C LYS A 5 9.83 85.18 -71.12
N LYS A 6 11.12 85.01 -71.10
CA LYS A 6 11.85 83.82 -70.61
C LYS A 6 11.69 83.68 -69.13
N ALA A 7 11.08 82.60 -68.65
CA ALA A 7 10.98 82.25 -67.26
C ALA A 7 12.29 81.63 -66.77
N SER A 8 12.87 82.22 -65.73
CA SER A 8 14.05 81.69 -65.05
C SER A 8 13.65 80.58 -64.09
N THR A 9 14.13 79.37 -64.32
CA THR A 9 14.01 78.19 -63.44
C THR A 9 15.02 78.36 -62.31
N SER A 10 14.54 78.68 -61.12
CA SER A 10 15.35 78.56 -59.88
C SER A 10 15.22 77.12 -59.34
N SER A 11 16.33 76.47 -59.27
CA SER A 11 16.45 75.18 -58.63
C SER A 11 16.22 75.31 -57.12
N PRO A 12 15.47 74.41 -56.48
CA PRO A 12 15.31 74.46 -55.01
C PRO A 12 16.63 74.03 -54.33
N PRO A 13 16.86 74.56 -53.12
CA PRO A 13 18.08 74.28 -52.36
C PRO A 13 18.13 72.81 -51.91
N PRO A 14 19.33 72.26 -51.74
CA PRO A 14 19.48 70.89 -51.26
C PRO A 14 18.94 70.71 -49.84
N ILE A 15 18.09 69.69 -49.65
CA ILE A 15 17.63 69.30 -48.32
C ILE A 15 18.79 68.60 -47.62
N GLU A 16 19.41 69.22 -46.64
CA GLU A 16 20.30 68.59 -45.69
C GLU A 16 19.44 67.70 -44.77
N ILE A 17 19.45 66.42 -45.02
CA ILE A 17 18.87 65.40 -44.13
C ILE A 17 19.91 65.17 -43.03
N ASN A 18 19.85 65.91 -41.93
CA ASN A 18 20.52 65.57 -40.68
C ASN A 18 19.67 64.56 -39.97
N GLU A 19 19.66 63.34 -40.45
CA GLU A 19 19.19 62.17 -39.63
C GLU A 19 20.28 61.80 -38.63
N GLU A 20 20.33 62.51 -37.52
CA GLU A 20 20.91 61.94 -36.28
C GLU A 20 20.00 60.84 -35.80
N ILE A 21 20.29 59.58 -36.25
CA ILE A 21 19.70 58.41 -35.68
C ILE A 21 20.12 58.36 -34.21
N PRO A 22 19.20 58.49 -33.24
CA PRO A 22 19.54 58.40 -31.84
C PRO A 22 20.01 56.93 -31.64
N LYS A 23 21.31 56.74 -31.37
CA LYS A 23 21.86 55.45 -30.91
C LYS A 23 21.18 55.11 -29.59
N LYS A 24 20.01 54.49 -29.66
CA LYS A 24 19.32 53.90 -28.52
C LYS A 24 20.23 52.78 -28.01
N ASN A 25 20.98 53.10 -26.96
CA ASN A 25 21.80 52.12 -26.25
C ASN A 25 20.89 51.02 -25.72
N LEU A 26 20.80 49.95 -26.47
CA LEU A 26 19.99 48.75 -26.16
C LEU A 26 20.33 48.11 -24.80
N PHE A 27 21.47 48.53 -24.22
CA PHE A 27 21.96 48.01 -22.94
C PHE A 27 21.62 48.91 -21.73
N GLN A 28 20.97 50.05 -21.93
CA GLN A 28 20.60 50.92 -20.78
C GLN A 28 19.47 50.36 -19.89
N PRO A 29 18.45 49.60 -20.37
CA PRO A 29 17.44 49.08 -19.47
C PRO A 29 17.98 47.97 -18.55
N ILE A 30 19.07 47.30 -18.90
CA ILE A 30 19.63 46.18 -18.09
C ILE A 30 20.37 46.72 -16.85
N LYS A 31 20.99 47.90 -16.94
CA LYS A 31 21.66 48.52 -15.78
C LYS A 31 20.69 49.05 -14.72
N GLN A 32 19.47 49.42 -15.09
CA GLN A 32 18.45 49.90 -14.13
C GLN A 32 17.76 48.76 -13.39
N LEU A 33 17.76 47.53 -13.93
CA LEU A 33 17.19 46.35 -13.29
C LEU A 33 18.02 45.78 -12.12
N PHE A 34 19.29 46.20 -11.98
CA PHE A 34 20.23 45.70 -10.98
C PHE A 34 20.70 46.75 -9.97
N HIS A 35 19.88 47.79 -9.69
CA HIS A 35 20.14 48.67 -8.57
C HIS A 35 19.65 48.03 -7.27
N PHE A 36 20.33 46.98 -6.83
CA PHE A 36 20.06 46.35 -5.52
C PHE A 36 20.61 47.26 -4.41
N ASN A 37 19.72 47.61 -3.49
CA ASN A 37 20.09 48.28 -2.26
C ASN A 37 20.99 47.34 -1.42
N ARG A 38 21.86 47.84 -0.56
CA ARG A 38 22.78 47.03 0.26
C ARG A 38 22.07 45.95 1.07
N LEU A 39 20.81 46.16 1.44
CA LEU A 39 19.97 45.21 2.13
C LEU A 39 19.53 44.04 1.20
N GLU A 40 19.13 44.38 -0.02
CA GLU A 40 18.71 43.38 -1.03
C GLU A 40 19.89 42.49 -1.45
N MET A 41 21.09 43.07 -1.59
CA MET A 41 22.30 42.27 -1.86
C MET A 41 22.63 41.31 -0.72
N LYS A 42 22.43 41.69 0.56
CA LYS A 42 22.61 40.76 1.69
C LYS A 42 21.59 39.62 1.67
N ILE A 43 20.34 39.91 1.34
CA ILE A 43 19.28 38.91 1.22
C ILE A 43 19.62 37.92 0.10
N LEU A 44 20.04 38.38 -1.07
CA LEU A 44 20.48 37.53 -2.18
C LEU A 44 21.67 36.65 -1.80
N TRP A 45 22.63 37.16 -1.07
CA TRP A 45 23.76 36.39 -0.54
C TRP A 45 23.31 35.29 0.42
N TRP A 46 22.36 35.59 1.31
CA TRP A 46 21.80 34.58 2.21
C TRP A 46 21.02 33.50 1.47
N ILE A 47 20.23 33.86 0.44
CA ILE A 47 19.52 32.96 -0.42
C ILE A 47 20.52 32.05 -1.18
N PHE A 48 21.59 32.62 -1.71
CA PHE A 48 22.63 31.89 -2.41
C PHE A 48 23.35 30.90 -1.47
N LEU A 49 23.75 31.33 -0.29
CA LEU A 49 24.36 30.46 0.71
C LEU A 49 23.41 29.34 1.13
N ALA A 50 22.15 29.64 1.40
CA ALA A 50 21.14 28.66 1.75
C ALA A 50 20.94 27.63 0.61
N SER A 51 20.87 28.10 -0.65
CA SER A 51 20.78 27.24 -1.82
C SER A 51 22.01 26.34 -1.98
N MET A 52 23.19 26.87 -1.73
CA MET A 52 24.45 26.11 -1.76
C MET A 52 24.47 25.03 -0.68
N PHE A 53 24.08 25.34 0.57
CA PHE A 53 23.97 24.37 1.66
C PHE A 53 22.95 23.29 1.32
N TRP A 54 21.80 23.67 0.77
CA TRP A 54 20.75 22.73 0.36
C TRP A 54 21.23 21.77 -0.72
N SER A 55 21.97 22.29 -1.72
CA SER A 55 22.56 21.46 -2.79
C SER A 55 23.60 20.48 -2.25
N VAL A 56 24.48 20.92 -1.35
CA VAL A 56 25.47 20.07 -0.69
C VAL A 56 24.77 19.00 0.15
N TYR A 57 23.70 19.32 0.87
CA TYR A 57 22.93 18.35 1.63
C TYR A 57 22.35 17.26 0.73
N PHE A 58 21.74 17.58 -0.42
CA PHE A 58 21.15 16.58 -1.32
C PHE A 58 22.18 15.65 -1.95
N ILE A 59 23.39 16.11 -2.20
CA ILE A 59 24.50 15.29 -2.73
C ILE A 59 25.13 14.43 -1.61
N SER A 60 25.06 14.91 -0.36
CA SER A 60 25.66 14.25 0.81
C SER A 60 25.03 12.90 1.11
N PRO A 61 25.78 11.94 1.70
CA PRO A 61 25.25 10.72 2.28
C PRO A 61 24.17 10.96 3.35
N LEU A 62 24.14 12.15 3.97
CA LEU A 62 23.14 12.52 4.98
C LEU A 62 21.71 12.60 4.40
N SER A 63 21.57 12.85 3.11
CA SER A 63 20.26 12.86 2.44
C SER A 63 19.73 11.46 2.09
N LYS A 64 20.57 10.41 2.27
CA LYS A 64 20.22 9.02 1.94
C LYS A 64 19.86 8.26 3.22
N PRO A 65 18.90 7.32 3.16
CA PRO A 65 18.57 6.51 4.31
C PRO A 65 19.75 5.59 4.66
N LYS A 66 20.11 5.57 5.94
CA LYS A 66 21.11 4.67 6.49
C LYS A 66 20.54 3.26 6.65
N ALA A 67 19.27 3.17 7.03
CA ALA A 67 18.55 1.93 7.22
C ALA A 67 17.07 2.08 6.84
N ILE A 68 16.48 0.97 6.40
CA ILE A 68 15.04 0.86 6.16
C ILE A 68 14.56 -0.30 7.03
N TYR A 69 13.76 0.02 8.03
CA TYR A 69 13.13 -0.97 8.90
C TYR A 69 11.70 -1.22 8.47
N VAL A 70 11.30 -2.49 8.53
CA VAL A 70 9.93 -2.93 8.24
C VAL A 70 9.31 -3.39 9.56
N TYR A 71 8.10 -2.93 9.83
CA TYR A 71 7.34 -3.26 11.03
C TYR A 71 5.92 -3.71 10.67
N GLY A 72 5.34 -4.55 11.52
CA GLY A 72 3.95 -4.99 11.39
C GLY A 72 3.77 -6.22 10.49
N ASN A 73 4.82 -6.66 9.81
CA ASN A 73 4.79 -7.89 9.04
C ASN A 73 4.85 -9.12 9.95
N ARG A 74 4.05 -10.14 9.63
CA ARG A 74 4.00 -11.46 10.32
C ARG A 74 4.11 -12.60 9.32
N GLN A 75 3.35 -12.54 8.23
CA GLN A 75 3.28 -13.57 7.19
C GLN A 75 4.07 -13.21 5.93
N VAL A 76 4.25 -11.91 5.67
CA VAL A 76 4.99 -11.45 4.50
C VAL A 76 6.45 -11.21 4.89
N GLU A 77 7.36 -11.81 4.15
CA GLU A 77 8.79 -11.66 4.40
C GLU A 77 9.27 -10.22 4.16
N VAL A 78 10.17 -9.77 5.02
CA VAL A 78 10.74 -8.40 4.94
C VAL A 78 11.38 -8.14 3.58
N GLU A 79 12.07 -9.13 3.02
CA GLU A 79 12.76 -8.96 1.73
C GLU A 79 11.77 -8.80 0.58
N THR A 80 10.68 -9.56 0.58
CA THR A 80 9.58 -9.41 -0.37
C THR A 80 8.96 -8.00 -0.31
N ILE A 81 8.75 -7.48 0.91
CA ILE A 81 8.23 -6.12 1.11
C ILE A 81 9.19 -5.08 0.53
N ARG A 82 10.50 -5.22 0.80
CA ARG A 82 11.52 -4.30 0.29
C ARG A 82 11.60 -4.28 -1.23
N GLU A 83 11.58 -5.44 -1.85
CA GLU A 83 11.58 -5.58 -3.31
C GLU A 83 10.33 -4.97 -3.94
N GLN A 84 9.16 -5.29 -3.38
CA GLN A 84 7.88 -4.78 -3.88
C GLN A 84 7.72 -3.28 -3.64
N ALA A 85 8.26 -2.73 -2.56
CA ALA A 85 8.31 -1.29 -2.32
C ALA A 85 9.09 -0.55 -3.42
N GLY A 86 10.06 -1.23 -4.04
CA GLY A 86 10.85 -0.68 -5.14
C GLY A 86 11.70 0.52 -4.73
N ILE A 87 12.15 0.55 -3.47
CA ILE A 87 13.03 1.61 -2.99
C ILE A 87 14.44 1.32 -3.47
N LYS A 88 14.86 2.05 -4.50
CA LYS A 88 16.20 1.87 -5.12
C LYS A 88 17.32 2.37 -4.19
N LYS A 89 18.45 1.65 -4.18
CA LYS A 89 19.65 2.11 -3.49
C LYS A 89 20.11 3.49 -4.01
N GLY A 90 20.43 4.38 -3.09
CA GLY A 90 20.90 5.72 -3.43
C GLY A 90 19.82 6.79 -3.56
N LYS A 91 18.52 6.43 -3.43
CA LYS A 91 17.44 7.39 -3.40
C LYS A 91 17.51 8.22 -2.13
N THR A 92 17.21 9.51 -2.23
CA THR A 92 17.20 10.41 -1.06
C THR A 92 15.99 10.13 -0.17
N ILE A 93 16.10 10.45 1.12
CA ILE A 93 15.02 10.35 2.09
C ILE A 93 13.79 11.13 1.60
N TRP A 94 13.99 12.36 1.15
CA TRP A 94 12.91 13.21 0.63
C TRP A 94 12.26 12.64 -0.62
N GLY A 95 13.06 11.99 -1.50
CA GLY A 95 12.55 11.30 -2.67
C GLY A 95 11.71 10.07 -2.30
N ILE A 96 12.03 9.36 -1.21
CA ILE A 96 11.22 8.25 -0.71
C ILE A 96 9.94 8.78 -0.07
N LEU A 97 10.04 9.83 0.77
CA LEU A 97 8.88 10.42 1.43
C LEU A 97 7.90 11.08 0.44
N SER A 98 8.39 11.70 -0.62
CA SER A 98 7.51 12.26 -1.67
C SER A 98 6.76 11.19 -2.48
N GLU A 99 7.27 9.97 -2.51
CA GLU A 99 6.64 8.83 -3.19
C GLU A 99 5.89 7.89 -2.24
N HIS A 100 5.63 8.28 -0.99
CA HIS A 100 5.01 7.41 0.02
C HIS A 100 3.70 6.79 -0.47
N GLU A 101 2.81 7.56 -1.09
CA GLU A 101 1.55 7.06 -1.68
C GLU A 101 1.79 6.07 -2.82
N THR A 102 2.79 6.34 -3.67
CA THR A 102 3.15 5.43 -4.76
C THR A 102 3.71 4.10 -4.24
N ILE A 103 4.50 4.15 -3.16
CA ILE A 103 5.03 2.96 -2.49
C ILE A 103 3.88 2.17 -1.85
N GLN A 104 2.98 2.83 -1.13
CA GLN A 104 1.78 2.24 -0.55
C GLN A 104 0.94 1.53 -1.63
N GLN A 105 0.57 2.24 -2.70
CA GLN A 105 -0.20 1.65 -3.81
C GLN A 105 0.51 0.49 -4.51
N ARG A 106 1.82 0.55 -4.62
CA ARG A 106 2.61 -0.51 -5.22
C ARG A 106 2.61 -1.76 -4.38
N LEU A 107 2.75 -1.62 -3.06
CA LEU A 107 2.70 -2.73 -2.11
C LEU A 107 1.31 -3.38 -2.08
N THR A 108 0.25 -2.60 -1.92
CA THR A 108 -1.12 -3.10 -1.82
C THR A 108 -1.63 -3.74 -3.12
N LYS A 109 -1.22 -3.19 -4.30
CA LYS A 109 -1.61 -3.77 -5.60
C LYS A 109 -0.84 -5.03 -5.96
N ARG A 110 0.43 -5.15 -5.53
CA ARG A 110 1.27 -6.30 -5.87
C ARG A 110 1.10 -7.48 -4.93
N ASN A 111 0.69 -7.21 -3.70
CA ASN A 111 0.55 -8.23 -2.69
C ASN A 111 -0.78 -8.07 -1.94
N PRO A 112 -1.79 -8.90 -2.25
CA PRO A 112 -3.08 -8.88 -1.56
C PRO A 112 -2.99 -9.10 -0.05
N LYS A 113 -1.89 -9.73 0.44
CA LYS A 113 -1.61 -9.91 1.87
C LYS A 113 -1.20 -8.61 2.58
N ILE A 114 -1.08 -7.50 1.85
CA ILE A 114 -0.80 -6.18 2.41
C ILE A 114 -2.05 -5.31 2.26
N LYS A 115 -2.76 -5.07 3.36
CA LYS A 115 -3.95 -4.22 3.40
C LYS A 115 -3.59 -2.75 3.28
N ASP A 116 -2.52 -2.35 3.97
CA ASP A 116 -2.04 -0.97 3.98
C ASP A 116 -0.55 -0.89 4.28
N ALA A 117 0.09 0.19 3.85
CA ALA A 117 1.50 0.46 4.13
C ALA A 117 1.72 1.96 4.33
N SER A 118 2.51 2.33 5.32
CA SER A 118 2.91 3.72 5.55
C SER A 118 4.42 3.85 5.60
N VAL A 119 4.92 4.96 5.07
CA VAL A 119 6.35 5.29 5.03
C VAL A 119 6.59 6.50 5.91
N ASN A 120 7.39 6.34 6.95
CA ASN A 120 7.69 7.38 7.90
C ASN A 120 9.20 7.56 8.06
N LEU A 121 9.62 8.77 8.41
CA LEU A 121 10.98 9.07 8.80
C LEU A 121 11.12 8.91 10.33
N THR A 122 12.05 8.09 10.76
CA THR A 122 12.38 7.90 12.19
C THR A 122 13.80 8.39 12.44
N GLY A 123 13.96 9.40 13.28
CA GLY A 123 15.25 10.04 13.48
C GLY A 123 15.69 10.88 12.27
N LEU A 124 17.02 11.00 12.04
CA LEU A 124 17.57 11.88 11.02
C LEU A 124 17.65 11.24 9.63
N ASN A 125 17.86 9.92 9.54
CA ASN A 125 18.15 9.23 8.27
C ASN A 125 17.71 7.76 8.25
N THR A 126 16.65 7.43 8.98
CA THR A 126 16.08 6.09 9.01
C THR A 126 14.66 6.12 8.48
N ILE A 127 14.36 5.29 7.50
CA ILE A 127 13.01 5.10 6.99
C ILE A 127 12.38 3.94 7.73
N GLN A 128 11.17 4.16 8.22
CA GLN A 128 10.30 3.14 8.78
C GLN A 128 9.16 2.87 7.82
N LEU A 129 9.06 1.62 7.39
CA LEU A 129 7.96 1.11 6.58
C LEU A 129 7.05 0.28 7.50
N THR A 130 5.87 0.79 7.80
CA THR A 130 4.89 0.09 8.64
C THR A 130 3.86 -0.57 7.74
N ILE A 131 3.69 -1.87 7.90
CA ILE A 131 2.80 -2.72 7.11
C ILE A 131 1.61 -3.12 7.98
N LEU A 132 0.42 -2.95 7.43
CA LEU A 132 -0.79 -3.57 7.96
C LEU A 132 -1.10 -4.78 7.07
N GLU A 133 -0.90 -5.97 7.60
CA GLU A 133 -1.17 -7.20 6.86
C GLU A 133 -2.65 -7.51 6.77
N ASN A 134 -3.00 -8.22 5.69
CA ASN A 134 -4.25 -8.88 5.44
C ASN A 134 -4.00 -10.38 5.50
N PRO A 135 -4.03 -11.00 6.71
CA PRO A 135 -3.58 -12.36 6.88
C PRO A 135 -4.50 -13.37 6.19
N ALA A 136 -3.92 -14.47 5.72
CA ALA A 136 -4.70 -15.61 5.29
C ALA A 136 -5.40 -16.26 6.49
N ILE A 137 -6.62 -16.75 6.28
CA ILE A 137 -7.45 -17.40 7.28
C ILE A 137 -7.89 -18.81 6.86
N GLY A 138 -7.60 -19.18 5.63
CA GLY A 138 -7.88 -20.52 5.09
C GLY A 138 -7.29 -20.64 3.69
N TYR A 139 -7.32 -21.85 3.15
CA TYR A 139 -6.92 -22.12 1.76
C TYR A 139 -7.88 -23.12 1.09
N TYR A 140 -7.97 -23.07 -0.21
CA TYR A 140 -8.78 -23.98 -1.02
C TYR A 140 -8.10 -24.23 -2.37
N PHE A 141 -8.52 -25.30 -3.04
CA PHE A 141 -8.03 -25.67 -4.35
C PHE A 141 -9.12 -25.45 -5.39
N GLU A 142 -8.86 -24.64 -6.38
CA GLU A 142 -9.80 -24.26 -7.44
C GLU A 142 -9.04 -24.03 -8.75
N ASP A 143 -9.56 -24.49 -9.87
CA ASP A 143 -8.96 -24.34 -11.21
C ASP A 143 -7.50 -24.85 -11.31
N GLY A 144 -7.17 -25.92 -10.60
CA GLY A 144 -5.84 -26.51 -10.63
C GLY A 144 -4.79 -25.77 -9.80
N LYS A 145 -5.18 -24.79 -8.99
CA LYS A 145 -4.30 -23.94 -8.19
C LYS A 145 -4.78 -23.80 -6.75
N TYR A 146 -3.83 -23.59 -5.86
CA TYR A 146 -4.16 -23.19 -4.51
C TYR A 146 -4.46 -21.69 -4.44
N LYS A 147 -5.49 -21.36 -3.69
CA LYS A 147 -5.89 -20.00 -3.36
C LYS A 147 -6.00 -19.86 -1.85
N GLU A 148 -5.44 -18.79 -1.30
CA GLU A 148 -5.59 -18.43 0.11
C GLU A 148 -6.75 -17.46 0.25
N LEU A 149 -7.65 -17.68 1.20
CA LEU A 149 -8.70 -16.75 1.60
C LEU A 149 -8.11 -15.81 2.65
N LEU A 150 -8.21 -14.51 2.41
CA LEU A 150 -7.72 -13.47 3.32
C LEU A 150 -8.85 -12.96 4.22
N VAL A 151 -8.50 -12.30 5.32
CA VAL A 151 -9.46 -11.76 6.30
C VAL A 151 -10.49 -10.82 5.67
N ASP A 152 -10.09 -10.03 4.69
CA ASP A 152 -10.99 -9.11 3.98
C ASP A 152 -11.77 -9.77 2.83
N ALA A 153 -11.81 -11.10 2.80
CA ALA A 153 -12.42 -11.93 1.78
C ALA A 153 -11.74 -11.88 0.39
N GLN A 154 -10.64 -11.16 0.23
CA GLN A 154 -9.83 -11.25 -0.99
C GLN A 154 -9.15 -12.61 -1.08
N THR A 155 -8.74 -12.97 -2.29
CA THR A 155 -8.03 -14.23 -2.55
C THR A 155 -6.61 -13.94 -3.05
N ASN A 156 -5.66 -14.71 -2.53
CA ASN A 156 -4.28 -14.69 -2.99
C ASN A 156 -3.95 -16.04 -3.66
N GLN A 157 -3.61 -16.01 -4.95
CA GLN A 157 -3.21 -17.22 -5.66
C GLN A 157 -1.78 -17.59 -5.29
N THR A 158 -1.54 -18.87 -4.98
CA THR A 158 -0.22 -19.40 -4.63
C THR A 158 0.00 -20.76 -5.28
N GLU A 159 1.25 -21.15 -5.50
CA GLU A 159 1.57 -22.49 -5.94
C GLU A 159 1.35 -23.50 -4.80
N GLU A 160 1.69 -23.10 -3.59
CA GLU A 160 1.47 -23.85 -2.37
C GLU A 160 1.12 -22.92 -1.21
N PRO A 161 0.12 -23.25 -0.35
CA PRO A 161 -0.18 -22.43 0.83
C PRO A 161 1.02 -22.35 1.76
N VAL A 162 1.36 -21.13 2.18
CA VAL A 162 2.56 -20.85 3.00
C VAL A 162 2.51 -21.53 4.36
N ASN A 163 1.31 -21.79 4.88
CA ASN A 163 1.15 -22.39 6.20
C ASN A 163 -0.06 -23.35 6.24
N LYS A 164 0.05 -24.49 5.57
CA LYS A 164 -1.00 -25.54 5.58
C LYS A 164 -1.32 -26.05 6.99
N GLU A 165 -0.34 -26.02 7.89
CA GLU A 165 -0.53 -26.47 9.27
C GLU A 165 -1.17 -25.40 10.17
N GLY A 166 -1.12 -24.13 9.78
CA GLY A 166 -1.67 -23.00 10.53
C GLY A 166 -3.05 -22.54 10.12
N TYR A 167 -3.56 -23.00 8.94
CA TYR A 167 -4.84 -22.58 8.39
C TYR A 167 -5.70 -23.74 7.95
N PRO A 168 -7.06 -23.62 8.06
CA PRO A 168 -7.98 -24.64 7.60
C PRO A 168 -8.02 -24.76 6.07
N GLU A 169 -8.20 -25.98 5.59
CA GLU A 169 -8.64 -26.26 4.24
C GLU A 169 -10.15 -25.96 4.12
N LEU A 170 -10.55 -25.22 3.09
CA LEU A 170 -11.94 -24.88 2.81
C LEU A 170 -12.49 -25.75 1.70
N VAL A 171 -13.58 -26.47 1.97
CA VAL A 171 -14.16 -27.46 1.05
C VAL A 171 -15.61 -27.12 0.75
N ASN A 172 -15.98 -27.17 -0.52
CA ASN A 172 -17.34 -26.96 -1.06
C ASN A 172 -17.90 -25.54 -0.82
N PHE A 173 -17.06 -24.52 -0.79
CA PHE A 173 -17.48 -23.14 -0.71
C PHE A 173 -17.51 -22.49 -2.09
N ASP A 174 -18.59 -21.80 -2.39
CA ASP A 174 -18.66 -20.83 -3.49
C ASP A 174 -18.10 -19.45 -3.04
N GLU A 175 -18.06 -18.49 -3.93
CA GLU A 175 -17.52 -17.16 -3.63
C GLU A 175 -18.32 -16.44 -2.52
N GLU A 176 -19.65 -16.51 -2.57
CA GLU A 176 -20.50 -15.85 -1.58
C GLU A 176 -20.32 -16.44 -0.18
N SER A 177 -20.32 -17.75 -0.06
CA SER A 177 -20.12 -18.44 1.22
C SER A 177 -18.69 -18.29 1.76
N ARG A 178 -17.66 -18.17 0.88
CA ARG A 178 -16.30 -17.83 1.29
C ARG A 178 -16.24 -16.42 1.91
N ASN A 179 -16.92 -15.45 1.31
CA ASN A 179 -16.98 -14.09 1.84
C ASN A 179 -17.69 -14.05 3.20
N GLN A 180 -18.79 -14.79 3.36
CA GLN A 180 -19.47 -14.91 4.65
C GLN A 180 -18.60 -15.62 5.69
N LEU A 181 -17.86 -16.66 5.30
CA LEU A 181 -16.93 -17.36 6.19
C LEU A 181 -15.78 -16.46 6.63
N ALA A 182 -15.22 -15.65 5.74
CA ALA A 182 -14.18 -14.69 6.08
C ALA A 182 -14.63 -13.74 7.19
N ASN A 183 -15.83 -13.19 7.06
CA ASN A 183 -16.43 -12.31 8.08
C ASN A 183 -16.66 -13.03 9.43
N GLN A 184 -16.90 -14.34 9.42
CA GLN A 184 -17.03 -15.11 10.66
C GLN A 184 -15.65 -15.41 11.26
N LEU A 185 -14.69 -15.82 10.46
CA LEU A 185 -13.33 -16.15 10.92
C LEU A 185 -12.56 -14.90 11.40
N GLU A 186 -12.90 -13.69 10.91
CA GLU A 186 -12.37 -12.43 11.47
C GLU A 186 -12.70 -12.28 12.96
N LYS A 187 -13.85 -12.80 13.42
CA LYS A 187 -14.29 -12.80 14.82
C LYS A 187 -13.67 -13.93 15.64
N THR A 188 -13.01 -14.87 15.00
CA THR A 188 -12.39 -16.03 15.65
C THR A 188 -10.94 -15.71 15.99
N SER A 189 -10.50 -16.06 17.18
CA SER A 189 -9.11 -15.83 17.57
C SER A 189 -8.13 -16.64 16.69
N PRO A 190 -6.97 -16.08 16.34
CA PRO A 190 -5.99 -16.78 15.50
C PRO A 190 -5.52 -18.12 16.07
N SER A 191 -5.48 -18.25 17.40
CA SER A 191 -5.15 -19.50 18.08
C SER A 191 -6.18 -20.59 17.82
N VAL A 192 -7.48 -20.24 17.77
CA VAL A 192 -8.55 -21.21 17.45
C VAL A 192 -8.54 -21.55 15.97
N ILE A 193 -8.31 -20.58 15.08
CA ILE A 193 -8.17 -20.86 13.63
C ILE A 193 -7.07 -21.89 13.38
N SER A 194 -5.93 -21.76 14.08
CA SER A 194 -4.81 -22.71 13.94
C SER A 194 -5.14 -24.13 14.44
N MET A 195 -6.14 -24.28 15.31
CA MET A 195 -6.63 -25.60 15.76
C MET A 195 -7.54 -26.28 14.73
N ILE A 196 -8.02 -25.55 13.73
CA ILE A 196 -8.90 -26.09 12.70
C ILE A 196 -8.06 -26.74 11.59
N ARG A 197 -8.42 -27.97 11.20
CA ARG A 197 -7.82 -28.68 10.09
C ARG A 197 -8.55 -28.42 8.78
N GLN A 198 -9.90 -28.47 8.81
CA GLN A 198 -10.73 -28.35 7.63
C GLN A 198 -12.10 -27.77 8.00
N ILE A 199 -12.62 -26.92 7.14
CA ILE A 199 -14.00 -26.42 7.21
C ILE A 199 -14.69 -26.85 5.93
N GLN A 200 -15.76 -27.62 6.07
CA GLN A 200 -16.55 -28.10 4.96
C GLN A 200 -17.94 -27.47 5.01
N TYR A 201 -18.36 -26.92 3.88
CA TYR A 201 -19.75 -26.49 3.69
C TYR A 201 -20.58 -27.72 3.33
N VAL A 202 -21.54 -28.06 4.20
CA VAL A 202 -22.38 -29.21 4.05
C VAL A 202 -23.70 -28.79 3.43
N ASP A 203 -24.00 -29.33 2.27
CA ASP A 203 -25.30 -29.17 1.61
C ASP A 203 -25.63 -27.68 1.29
N PRO A 204 -24.93 -27.09 0.29
CA PRO A 204 -25.10 -25.67 -0.08
C PRO A 204 -26.56 -25.29 -0.45
N GLU A 205 -27.38 -26.27 -0.84
CA GLU A 205 -28.76 -26.01 -1.25
C GLU A 205 -29.75 -25.96 -0.08
N LYS A 206 -29.34 -26.44 1.13
CA LYS A 206 -30.19 -26.41 2.32
C LYS A 206 -29.85 -25.26 3.27
N LYS A 207 -30.89 -24.60 3.75
CA LYS A 207 -30.78 -23.61 4.83
C LYS A 207 -31.26 -24.22 6.16
N PRO A 208 -30.63 -23.93 7.30
CA PRO A 208 -29.50 -23.00 7.50
C PRO A 208 -28.17 -23.56 6.93
N LEU A 209 -27.29 -22.63 6.55
CA LEU A 209 -25.99 -22.91 5.96
C LEU A 209 -25.08 -23.66 6.96
N LYS A 210 -25.09 -24.98 6.87
CA LYS A 210 -24.46 -25.89 7.84
C LYS A 210 -22.99 -26.08 7.52
N LEU A 211 -22.15 -25.98 8.55
CA LEU A 211 -20.71 -26.23 8.49
C LEU A 211 -20.34 -27.48 9.28
N GLN A 212 -19.45 -28.27 8.72
CA GLN A 212 -18.74 -29.33 9.43
C GLN A 212 -17.26 -28.91 9.53
N ILE A 213 -16.78 -28.78 10.74
CA ILE A 213 -15.42 -28.35 11.04
C ILE A 213 -14.69 -29.54 11.67
N ARG A 214 -13.55 -29.91 11.09
CA ARG A 214 -12.64 -30.89 11.65
C ARG A 214 -11.51 -30.22 12.35
N MET A 215 -11.36 -30.49 13.63
CA MET A 215 -10.26 -29.94 14.42
C MET A 215 -9.00 -30.84 14.28
N ARG A 216 -7.83 -30.28 14.56
CA ARG A 216 -6.55 -31.02 14.46
C ARG A 216 -6.39 -32.11 15.52
N ASP A 217 -7.05 -31.94 16.66
CA ASP A 217 -7.12 -32.91 17.76
C ASP A 217 -8.08 -34.07 17.52
N GLY A 218 -8.79 -34.10 16.36
CA GLY A 218 -9.71 -35.15 15.97
C GLY A 218 -11.18 -34.87 16.28
N MET A 219 -11.47 -33.83 17.05
CA MET A 219 -12.86 -33.41 17.30
C MET A 219 -13.55 -32.93 16.04
N LYS A 220 -14.86 -33.08 16.00
CA LYS A 220 -15.73 -32.50 14.98
C LYS A 220 -16.60 -31.42 15.62
N VAL A 221 -16.72 -30.31 14.94
CA VAL A 221 -17.65 -29.26 15.31
C VAL A 221 -18.66 -29.07 14.19
N ILE A 222 -19.93 -29.02 14.55
CA ILE A 222 -21.03 -28.71 13.64
C ILE A 222 -21.56 -27.34 14.02
N GLY A 223 -21.82 -26.47 13.04
CA GLY A 223 -22.33 -25.14 13.29
C GLY A 223 -22.97 -24.52 12.07
N THR A 224 -23.36 -23.27 12.17
CA THR A 224 -23.94 -22.52 11.06
C THR A 224 -23.04 -21.38 10.63
N LEU A 225 -23.00 -21.10 9.36
CA LEU A 225 -22.20 -19.99 8.80
C LEU A 225 -22.59 -18.60 9.37
N LYS A 226 -23.75 -18.54 10.01
CA LYS A 226 -24.29 -17.28 10.56
C LYS A 226 -23.51 -16.78 11.77
N ASP A 227 -23.09 -17.65 12.67
CA ASP A 227 -22.60 -17.30 14.02
C ASP A 227 -21.41 -18.15 14.51
N ILE A 228 -20.86 -18.98 13.63
CA ILE A 228 -19.77 -19.91 13.98
C ILE A 228 -18.52 -19.20 14.50
N GLY A 229 -18.23 -17.99 14.00
CA GLY A 229 -17.00 -17.25 14.36
C GLY A 229 -16.90 -16.92 15.85
N GLU A 230 -17.99 -16.51 16.43
CA GLU A 230 -18.04 -16.20 17.87
C GLU A 230 -18.05 -17.47 18.71
N LYS A 231 -18.84 -18.48 18.28
CA LYS A 231 -18.98 -19.78 18.98
C LYS A 231 -17.67 -20.57 19.04
N LEU A 232 -16.87 -20.54 17.97
CA LEU A 232 -15.57 -21.20 17.93
C LEU A 232 -14.60 -20.73 19.02
N ASN A 233 -14.70 -19.50 19.48
CA ASN A 233 -13.84 -19.00 20.55
C ASN A 233 -14.04 -19.74 21.88
N TYR A 234 -15.17 -20.41 22.08
CA TYR A 234 -15.42 -21.25 23.27
C TYR A 234 -14.81 -22.66 23.14
N TYR A 235 -14.38 -23.05 21.94
CA TYR A 235 -13.85 -24.40 21.68
C TYR A 235 -12.73 -24.83 22.65
N PRO A 236 -11.70 -24.01 22.93
CA PRO A 236 -10.62 -24.45 23.83
C PRO A 236 -11.11 -24.77 25.25
N SER A 237 -12.08 -23.98 25.77
CA SER A 237 -12.65 -24.20 27.09
C SER A 237 -13.46 -25.51 27.13
N ILE A 238 -14.29 -25.74 26.11
CA ILE A 238 -15.12 -26.93 25.98
C ILE A 238 -14.25 -28.20 25.87
N TYR A 239 -13.22 -28.13 25.02
CA TYR A 239 -12.28 -29.24 24.82
C TYR A 239 -11.56 -29.66 26.10
N ASN A 240 -11.15 -28.67 26.91
CA ASN A 240 -10.53 -28.88 28.21
C ASN A 240 -11.51 -29.51 29.21
N GLU A 241 -12.78 -29.08 29.25
CA GLU A 241 -13.81 -29.66 30.13
C GLU A 241 -14.13 -31.10 29.75
N LEU A 242 -14.10 -31.45 28.47
CA LEU A 242 -14.32 -32.78 27.95
C LEU A 242 -13.11 -33.74 28.19
N GLN A 243 -12.06 -33.27 28.86
CA GLN A 243 -10.85 -34.06 29.13
C GLN A 243 -10.22 -34.66 27.86
N MET A 244 -10.26 -33.91 26.77
CA MET A 244 -9.69 -34.30 25.46
C MET A 244 -10.29 -35.59 24.85
N LYS A 245 -11.52 -35.90 25.17
CA LYS A 245 -12.23 -37.07 24.55
C LYS A 245 -12.66 -36.69 23.12
N SER A 246 -12.54 -37.66 22.22
CA SER A 246 -13.02 -37.50 20.84
C SER A 246 -14.55 -37.52 20.76
N GLY A 247 -15.09 -36.77 19.80
CA GLY A 247 -16.53 -36.72 19.60
C GLY A 247 -16.95 -35.58 18.68
N THR A 248 -18.23 -35.25 18.75
CA THR A 248 -18.81 -34.16 17.98
C THR A 248 -19.41 -33.13 18.91
N ILE A 249 -19.05 -31.87 18.71
CA ILE A 249 -19.63 -30.70 19.37
C ILE A 249 -20.59 -30.05 18.40
N ASP A 250 -21.87 -30.03 18.73
CA ASP A 250 -22.91 -29.35 17.97
C ASP A 250 -23.10 -27.92 18.53
N MET A 251 -22.86 -26.92 17.69
CA MET A 251 -22.96 -25.48 17.98
C MET A 251 -24.06 -24.80 17.13
N GLU A 252 -24.98 -25.55 16.50
CA GLU A 252 -26.01 -24.97 15.64
C GLU A 252 -26.95 -24.03 16.44
N VAL A 253 -27.52 -24.51 17.50
CA VAL A 253 -28.46 -23.76 18.36
C VAL A 253 -27.87 -23.48 19.74
N GLY A 254 -27.27 -24.48 20.35
CA GLY A 254 -26.59 -24.45 21.64
C GLY A 254 -25.23 -25.12 21.52
N ILE A 255 -24.65 -25.56 22.65
CA ILE A 255 -23.40 -26.32 22.67
C ILE A 255 -23.73 -27.67 23.28
N PHE A 256 -23.70 -28.72 22.44
CA PHE A 256 -24.01 -30.09 22.83
C PHE A 256 -22.84 -30.97 22.42
N TYR A 257 -22.41 -31.87 23.32
CA TYR A 257 -21.36 -32.82 23.05
C TYR A 257 -21.94 -34.23 22.88
N THR A 258 -21.49 -34.93 21.84
CA THR A 258 -21.80 -36.36 21.60
C THR A 258 -20.50 -37.12 21.46
N PRO A 259 -20.19 -38.08 22.35
CA PRO A 259 -18.96 -38.89 22.25
C PRO A 259 -18.99 -39.79 21.03
N ASP A 260 -17.83 -40.07 20.45
CA ASP A 260 -17.70 -41.10 19.42
C ASP A 260 -17.82 -42.49 20.08
N ILE A 261 -18.82 -43.28 19.68
CA ILE A 261 -19.15 -44.61 20.27
C ILE A 261 -18.01 -45.62 20.05
N ASN A 262 -17.07 -45.36 19.14
CA ASN A 262 -15.99 -46.30 18.74
C ASN A 262 -14.59 -45.88 19.27
N ALA A 263 -14.47 -44.96 20.21
CA ALA A 263 -13.20 -44.54 20.79
C ALA A 263 -12.92 -45.30 22.12
N GLN A 264 -12.85 -46.63 22.06
CA GLN A 264 -12.28 -47.50 23.10
C GLN A 264 -11.01 -48.16 22.60
#